data_8001ab6bf30fe34699d297689b323e83
#
_entry.id   8001ab6bf30fe34699d297689b323e83
#
_cell.length_a   1.000
_cell.length_b   1.000
_cell.length_c   1.000
_cell.angle_alpha   90.00
_cell.angle_beta   90.00
_cell.angle_gamma   90.00
#
_symmetry.space_group_name_H-M   'P 1'
#
loop_
_entity.id
_entity.type
_entity.pdbx_description
1 polymer ?
#
loop_
_entity_poly.entity_id
_entity_poly.type
_entity_poly.pdbx_seq_one_letter_code
_entity_poly.pdbx_strand_id
1 'polypeptide(L)'
;MLFELRQYRMRPGQRDNWVSFIEAEIIPFQTAKGMKIIGSWVGEEDTDLFVWIRQFESEAERERLYKEVYESDHWKTKVAPQIHDLIDREQIKVTRMNPTPGSAIK
;
A
#
# COMPACT_ATOMS: atom_id res chain seq x y z
N MET A 1 -16.16 -6.80 -5.74
CA MET A 1 -15.26 -5.94 -4.96
C MET A 1 -14.10 -6.76 -4.41
N LEU A 2 -12.90 -6.25 -4.50
CA LEU A 2 -11.68 -6.93 -4.07
C LEU A 2 -10.87 -5.98 -3.21
N PHE A 3 -10.38 -6.48 -2.07
CA PHE A 3 -9.53 -5.72 -1.16
C PHE A 3 -8.17 -6.38 -1.04
N GLU A 4 -7.14 -5.55 -0.86
CA GLU A 4 -5.81 -6.02 -0.52
C GLU A 4 -5.43 -5.47 0.85
N LEU A 5 -5.25 -6.37 1.80
CA LEU A 5 -4.63 -6.04 3.09
C LEU A 5 -3.13 -6.24 2.94
N ARG A 6 -2.38 -5.18 3.12
CA ARG A 6 -0.91 -5.21 2.97
C ARG A 6 -0.26 -4.91 4.29
N GLN A 7 0.61 -5.79 4.74
CA GLN A 7 1.35 -5.64 5.99
C GLN A 7 2.83 -5.54 5.68
N TYR A 8 3.48 -4.50 6.21
CA TYR A 8 4.89 -4.23 6.00
C TYR A 8 5.63 -4.22 7.32
N ARG A 9 6.89 -4.63 7.29
CA ARG A 9 7.82 -4.42 8.40
C ARG A 9 8.69 -3.22 8.07
N MET A 10 8.52 -2.14 8.80
CA MET A 10 9.41 -0.98 8.68
C MET A 10 10.76 -1.34 9.27
N ARG A 11 11.83 -0.83 8.68
CA ARG A 11 13.16 -1.05 9.25
C ARG A 11 13.26 -0.31 10.58
N PRO A 12 14.04 -0.83 11.55
CA PRO A 12 14.15 -0.21 12.87
C PRO A 12 14.48 1.28 12.78
N GLY A 13 13.69 2.10 13.46
CA GLY A 13 13.88 3.55 13.48
C GLY A 13 13.33 4.30 12.27
N GLN A 14 12.72 3.61 11.29
CA GLN A 14 12.27 4.25 10.05
C GLN A 14 10.76 4.51 10.00
N ARG A 15 10.05 4.31 11.10
CA ARG A 15 8.60 4.49 11.14
C ARG A 15 8.16 5.88 10.65
N ASP A 16 8.71 6.94 11.23
CA ASP A 16 8.31 8.29 10.87
C ASP A 16 8.68 8.63 9.43
N ASN A 17 9.85 8.19 8.99
CA ASN A 17 10.30 8.39 7.62
C ASN A 17 9.42 7.64 6.63
N TRP A 18 9.05 6.40 6.94
CA TRP A 18 8.17 5.62 6.06
C TRP A 18 6.78 6.24 5.97
N VAL A 19 6.19 6.60 7.12
CA VAL A 19 4.84 7.21 7.14
C VAL A 19 4.85 8.51 6.34
N SER A 20 5.84 9.37 6.55
CA SER A 20 5.96 10.61 5.78
C SER A 20 6.10 10.35 4.29
N PHE A 21 6.90 9.36 3.91
CA PHE A 21 7.13 9.01 2.51
C PHE A 21 5.88 8.46 1.84
N ILE A 22 5.21 7.49 2.47
CA ILE A 22 4.01 6.89 1.86
C ILE A 22 2.88 7.91 1.74
N GLU A 23 2.73 8.79 2.72
CA GLU A 23 1.68 9.81 2.69
C GLU A 23 1.96 10.94 1.71
N ALA A 24 3.22 11.29 1.48
CA ALA A 24 3.58 12.37 0.57
C ALA A 24 3.77 11.88 -0.88
N GLU A 25 4.35 10.71 -1.08
CA GLU A 25 4.81 10.27 -2.40
C GLU A 25 4.05 9.06 -2.96
N ILE A 26 3.53 8.17 -2.15
CA ILE A 26 2.91 6.93 -2.63
C ILE A 26 1.40 7.05 -2.71
N ILE A 27 0.73 7.39 -1.61
CA ILE A 27 -0.73 7.45 -1.57
C ILE A 27 -1.29 8.47 -2.58
N PRO A 28 -0.78 9.71 -2.64
CA PRO A 28 -1.28 10.67 -3.62
C PRO A 28 -1.07 10.24 -5.07
N PHE A 29 0.09 9.62 -5.36
CA PHE A 29 0.39 9.12 -6.69
C PHE A 29 -0.57 8.02 -7.11
N GLN A 30 -0.77 7.03 -6.23
CA GLN A 30 -1.68 5.91 -6.52
C GLN A 30 -3.13 6.36 -6.61
N THR A 31 -3.55 7.26 -5.73
CA THR A 31 -4.89 7.83 -5.75
C THR A 31 -5.16 8.60 -7.04
N ALA A 32 -4.18 9.36 -7.53
CA ALA A 32 -4.30 10.08 -8.79
C ALA A 32 -4.43 9.14 -9.99
N LYS A 33 -3.91 7.92 -9.90
CA LYS A 33 -4.07 6.90 -10.94
C LYS A 33 -5.40 6.15 -10.85
N GLY A 34 -6.14 6.32 -9.78
CA GLY A 34 -7.44 5.71 -9.58
C GLY A 34 -7.50 4.62 -8.50
N MET A 35 -6.39 4.34 -7.82
CA MET A 35 -6.42 3.40 -6.70
C MET A 35 -7.17 3.99 -5.51
N LYS A 36 -8.02 3.18 -4.88
CA LYS A 36 -8.76 3.58 -3.70
C LYS A 36 -8.09 3.01 -2.46
N ILE A 37 -7.57 3.90 -1.62
CA ILE A 37 -6.95 3.53 -0.34
C ILE A 37 -8.03 3.68 0.74
N ILE A 38 -8.38 2.55 1.39
CA ILE A 38 -9.38 2.53 2.46
C ILE A 38 -8.84 3.17 3.73
N GLY A 39 -7.57 2.93 4.01
CA GLY A 39 -6.90 3.49 5.17
C GLY A 39 -5.50 2.95 5.32
N SER A 40 -4.78 3.54 6.28
CA SER A 40 -3.42 3.14 6.63
C SER A 40 -3.23 3.26 8.14
N TRP A 41 -2.48 2.33 8.71
CA TRP A 41 -2.30 2.23 10.16
C TRP A 41 -0.88 1.85 10.51
N VAL A 42 -0.46 2.24 11.72
CA VAL A 42 0.78 1.77 12.32
C VAL A 42 0.44 0.97 13.57
N GLY A 43 1.30 0.03 13.94
CA GLY A 43 1.10 -0.76 15.15
C GLY A 43 1.17 0.12 16.40
N GLU A 44 0.22 -0.08 17.33
CA GLU A 44 0.22 0.65 18.59
C GLU A 44 1.37 0.18 19.49
N GLU A 45 1.57 -1.12 19.60
CA GLU A 45 2.64 -1.72 20.40
C GLU A 45 3.83 -2.15 19.56
N ASP A 46 3.57 -2.71 18.39
CA ASP A 46 4.60 -3.12 17.43
C ASP A 46 5.01 -1.91 16.60
N THR A 47 6.10 -1.28 16.97
CA THR A 47 6.55 -0.02 16.35
C THR A 47 7.03 -0.17 14.91
N ASP A 48 7.27 -1.40 14.45
CA ASP A 48 7.73 -1.66 13.08
C ASP A 48 6.63 -2.15 12.14
N LEU A 49 5.39 -2.25 12.63
CA LEU A 49 4.26 -2.68 11.82
C LEU A 49 3.60 -1.51 11.12
N PHE A 50 3.44 -1.65 9.80
CA PHE A 50 2.61 -0.75 8.99
C PHE A 50 1.59 -1.59 8.23
N VAL A 51 0.33 -1.13 8.17
CA VAL A 51 -0.76 -1.82 7.48
C VAL A 51 -1.53 -0.82 6.64
N TRP A 52 -1.88 -1.19 5.41
CA TRP A 52 -2.83 -0.41 4.63
C TRP A 52 -3.72 -1.33 3.81
N ILE A 53 -4.89 -0.83 3.42
CA ILE A 53 -5.87 -1.59 2.66
C ILE A 53 -6.25 -0.80 1.42
N ARG A 54 -6.22 -1.48 0.26
CA ARG A 54 -6.64 -0.90 -1.02
C ARG A 54 -7.86 -1.66 -1.53
N GLN A 55 -8.74 -0.97 -2.23
CA GLN A 55 -9.96 -1.52 -2.79
C GLN A 55 -9.95 -1.40 -4.30
N PHE A 56 -10.38 -2.46 -4.98
CA PHE A 56 -10.54 -2.51 -6.43
C PHE A 56 -11.93 -3.02 -6.76
N GLU A 57 -12.52 -2.52 -7.85
CA GLU A 57 -13.84 -2.97 -8.29
C GLU A 57 -13.82 -4.39 -8.84
N SER A 58 -12.69 -4.78 -9.46
CA SER A 58 -12.52 -6.07 -10.11
C SER A 58 -11.04 -6.42 -10.25
N GLU A 59 -10.76 -7.67 -10.61
CA GLU A 59 -9.41 -8.10 -10.95
C GLU A 59 -8.87 -7.35 -12.18
N ALA A 60 -9.74 -7.10 -13.16
CA ALA A 60 -9.34 -6.35 -14.34
C ALA A 60 -8.91 -4.92 -13.99
N GLU A 61 -9.63 -4.26 -13.10
CA GLU A 61 -9.25 -2.93 -12.64
C GLU A 61 -7.93 -2.98 -11.87
N ARG A 62 -7.76 -3.98 -10.99
CA ARG A 62 -6.54 -4.15 -10.23
C ARG A 62 -5.33 -4.30 -11.15
N GLU A 63 -5.42 -5.16 -12.16
CA GLU A 63 -4.34 -5.37 -13.12
C GLU A 63 -4.01 -4.11 -13.91
N ARG A 64 -5.03 -3.39 -14.34
CA ARG A 64 -4.85 -2.13 -15.07
C ARG A 64 -4.14 -1.08 -14.21
N LEU A 65 -4.58 -0.91 -12.97
CA LEU A 65 -3.99 0.07 -12.05
C LEU A 65 -2.57 -0.32 -11.63
N TYR A 66 -2.29 -1.61 -11.47
CA TYR A 66 -0.94 -2.08 -11.21
C TYR A 66 0.02 -1.67 -12.32
N LYS A 67 -0.40 -1.82 -13.57
CA LYS A 67 0.40 -1.37 -14.70
C LYS A 67 0.64 0.14 -14.68
N GLU A 68 -0.42 0.90 -14.49
CA GLU A 68 -0.34 2.37 -14.49
C GLU A 68 0.56 2.91 -13.38
N VAL A 69 0.60 2.24 -12.23
CA VAL A 69 1.42 2.64 -11.09
C VAL A 69 2.83 2.08 -11.20
N TYR A 70 2.95 0.75 -11.21
CA TYR A 70 4.24 0.09 -11.00
C TYR A 70 5.11 0.02 -12.24
N GLU A 71 4.53 0.14 -13.43
CA GLU A 71 5.28 0.21 -14.67
C GLU A 71 5.55 1.65 -15.12
N SER A 72 5.10 2.66 -14.37
CA SER A 72 5.37 4.05 -14.69
C SER A 72 6.83 4.42 -14.43
N ASP A 73 7.35 5.38 -15.20
CA ASP A 73 8.70 5.89 -14.99
C ASP A 73 8.85 6.55 -13.62
N HIS A 74 7.82 7.28 -13.19
CA HIS A 74 7.82 7.94 -11.88
C HIS A 74 8.03 6.93 -10.75
N TRP A 75 7.27 5.82 -10.77
CA TRP A 75 7.43 4.79 -9.75
C TRP A 75 8.82 4.18 -9.78
N LYS A 76 9.28 3.78 -10.95
CA LYS A 76 10.56 3.08 -11.11
C LYS A 76 11.77 3.93 -10.74
N THR A 77 11.71 5.24 -11.04
CA THR A 77 12.87 6.11 -10.88
C THR A 77 12.82 6.98 -9.62
N LYS A 78 11.63 7.33 -9.14
CA LYS A 78 11.49 8.26 -8.01
C LYS A 78 10.99 7.61 -6.73
N VAL A 79 10.18 6.57 -6.82
CA VAL A 79 9.54 5.96 -5.64
C VAL A 79 10.24 4.68 -5.22
N ALA A 80 10.28 3.68 -6.11
CA ALA A 80 10.80 2.35 -5.77
C ALA A 80 12.22 2.35 -5.19
N PRO A 81 13.16 3.15 -5.69
CA PRO A 81 14.52 3.15 -5.14
C PRO A 81 14.62 3.57 -3.66
N GLN A 82 13.66 4.32 -3.16
CA GLN A 82 13.66 4.79 -1.77
C GLN A 82 13.03 3.80 -0.79
N ILE A 83 12.23 2.86 -1.28
CA ILE A 83 11.47 1.95 -0.43
C ILE A 83 12.38 1.01 0.34
N HIS A 84 13.45 0.51 -0.31
CA HIS A 84 14.36 -0.46 0.28
C HIS A 84 14.96 -0.01 1.62
N ASP A 85 15.27 1.28 1.75
CA ASP A 85 15.87 1.83 2.97
C ASP A 85 14.87 1.99 4.12
N LEU A 86 13.58 1.96 3.82
CA LEU A 86 12.51 2.26 4.76
C LEU A 86 11.79 1.03 5.27
N ILE A 87 11.55 0.05 4.41
CA ILE A 87 10.86 -1.19 4.79
C ILE A 87 11.64 -2.42 4.31
N ASP A 88 11.39 -3.55 4.97
CA ASP A 88 11.94 -4.84 4.54
C ASP A 88 10.98 -5.46 3.52
N ARG A 89 11.33 -5.36 2.24
CA ARG A 89 10.47 -5.83 1.15
C ARG A 89 10.26 -7.34 1.15
N GLU A 90 11.16 -8.10 1.75
CA GLU A 90 11.02 -9.56 1.85
C GLU A 90 9.95 -9.97 2.86
N GLN A 91 9.57 -9.08 3.76
CA GLN A 91 8.55 -9.33 4.77
C GLN A 91 7.20 -8.68 4.44
N ILE A 92 7.00 -8.25 3.20
CA ILE A 92 5.69 -7.76 2.76
C ILE A 92 4.72 -8.95 2.67
N LYS A 93 3.58 -8.81 3.35
CA LYS A 93 2.50 -9.81 3.29
C LYS A 93 1.27 -9.18 2.69
N VAL A 94 0.77 -9.78 1.61
CA VAL A 94 -0.45 -9.32 0.94
C VAL A 94 -1.53 -10.38 1.11
N THR A 95 -2.69 -9.97 1.64
CA THR A 95 -3.85 -10.85 1.77
C THR A 95 -4.98 -10.27 0.91
N ARG A 96 -5.46 -11.04 -0.04
CA ARG A 96 -6.59 -10.66 -0.89
C ARG A 96 -7.87 -11.08 -0.20
N MET A 97 -8.86 -10.18 -0.17
CA MET A 97 -10.09 -10.39 0.59
C MET A 97 -11.30 -9.97 -0.24
N ASN A 98 -12.40 -10.68 -0.03
CA ASN A 98 -13.70 -10.26 -0.54
C ASN A 98 -14.60 -9.92 0.64
N PRO A 99 -15.40 -8.86 0.56
CA PRO A 99 -16.26 -8.48 1.69
C PRO A 99 -17.38 -9.52 1.87
N THR A 100 -17.74 -9.77 3.12
CA THR A 100 -18.93 -10.58 3.41
C THR A 100 -20.18 -9.74 3.15
N PRO A 101 -21.36 -10.35 2.96
CA PRO A 101 -22.59 -9.59 2.70
C PRO A 101 -22.93 -8.54 3.76
N GLY A 102 -22.56 -8.78 5.01
CA GLY A 102 -22.81 -7.85 6.12
C GLY A 102 -21.65 -6.91 6.43
N SER A 103 -20.60 -6.88 5.60
CA SER A 103 -19.47 -5.99 5.84
C SER A 103 -19.86 -4.52 5.72
N ALA A 104 -19.40 -3.69 6.67
CA ALA A 104 -19.64 -2.25 6.63
C ALA A 104 -18.89 -1.59 5.45
N ILE A 105 -17.79 -2.19 5.04
CA ILE A 105 -16.99 -1.73 3.89
C ILE A 105 -17.09 -2.80 2.81
N LYS A 106 -17.60 -2.42 1.65
CA LYS A 106 -17.74 -3.33 0.51
C LYS A 106 -17.74 -2.60 -0.83
#